data_52fd0db4dc5aab618f52dc3093222159
#
_entry.id   52fd0db4dc5aab618f52dc3093222159
#
_cell.length_a   1.000
_cell.length_b   1.000
_cell.length_c   1.000
_cell.angle_alpha   90.00
_cell.angle_beta   90.00
_cell.angle_gamma   90.00
#
_symmetry.space_group_name_H-M   'P 1'
#
loop_
_entity.id
_entity.type
_entity.pdbx_description
1 polymer ?
#
loop_
_entity_poly.entity_id
_entity_poly.type
_entity_poly.pdbx_seq_one_letter_code
_entity_poly.pdbx_strand_id
1 'polypeptide(L)'
;QGLAKLRPVDAATAAEIIDIADEYGRENLERFGTRRFFCADELYLKAGRALPPEEFYEEFTQLENGVGMLRLQQTEFRSALSLSDPPDGVPFSMAAGVSAAPFLEKLLCTAREKYATIQGHVYAIENDFFGRSINVSGLITGQDLIAQLRGKDLGERLLISSNMVRHDELDFLDDITLEQASAALGVPIYPVDADGFALCDAMFGILPEVHLPDRGSGSTDGAEYYKYNPHKEG
;
A
#
# COMPACT_ATOMS: atom_id res chain seq x y z
N GLN A 1 28.93 -9.89 14.91
CA GLN A 1 29.36 -11.23 14.51
C GLN A 1 28.69 -12.24 15.44
N GLY A 2 28.03 -13.28 14.92
CA GLY A 2 27.44 -14.36 15.73
C GLY A 2 25.90 -14.36 15.80
N LEU A 3 25.20 -13.49 15.09
CA LEU A 3 23.74 -13.58 14.97
C LEU A 3 23.36 -14.74 14.04
N ALA A 4 22.41 -15.56 14.49
CA ALA A 4 21.83 -16.60 13.63
C ALA A 4 21.18 -15.95 12.40
N LYS A 5 21.35 -16.57 11.22
CA LYS A 5 20.62 -16.17 10.02
C LYS A 5 19.13 -16.39 10.27
N LEU A 6 18.37 -15.31 10.39
CA LEU A 6 16.92 -15.38 10.42
C LEU A 6 16.40 -15.77 9.04
N ARG A 7 15.44 -16.67 8.99
CA ARG A 7 14.72 -17.00 7.76
C ARG A 7 13.46 -16.13 7.70
N PRO A 8 13.12 -15.56 6.54
CA PRO A 8 11.81 -14.94 6.36
C PRO A 8 10.70 -15.98 6.63
N VAL A 9 9.59 -15.52 7.17
CA VAL A 9 8.38 -16.34 7.32
C VAL A 9 7.87 -16.67 5.92
N ASP A 10 7.80 -17.96 5.59
CA ASP A 10 7.21 -18.45 4.34
C ASP A 10 5.70 -18.68 4.47
N ALA A 11 5.03 -19.07 3.38
CA ALA A 11 3.58 -19.27 3.35
C ALA A 11 3.11 -20.39 4.31
N ALA A 12 3.88 -21.48 4.42
CA ALA A 12 3.54 -22.59 5.29
C ALA A 12 3.65 -22.19 6.77
N THR A 13 4.77 -21.54 7.13
CA THR A 13 4.97 -21.02 8.50
C THR A 13 3.93 -19.96 8.86
N ALA A 14 3.57 -19.05 7.91
CA ALA A 14 2.51 -18.08 8.13
C ALA A 14 1.15 -18.77 8.41
N ALA A 15 0.83 -19.83 7.67
CA ALA A 15 -0.39 -20.60 7.88
C ALA A 15 -0.41 -21.27 9.27
N GLU A 16 0.70 -21.88 9.70
CA GLU A 16 0.83 -22.48 11.03
C GLU A 16 0.67 -21.45 12.15
N ILE A 17 1.28 -20.27 12.01
CA ILE A 17 1.14 -19.17 12.99
C ILE A 17 -0.33 -18.74 13.10
N ILE A 18 -1.05 -18.61 11.97
CA ILE A 18 -2.47 -18.27 11.97
C ILE A 18 -3.28 -19.34 12.71
N ASP A 19 -3.03 -20.62 12.43
CA ASP A 19 -3.76 -21.73 13.08
C ASP A 19 -3.57 -21.71 14.61
N ILE A 20 -2.33 -21.51 15.07
CA ILE A 20 -2.01 -21.39 16.50
C ILE A 20 -2.71 -20.17 17.13
N ALA A 21 -2.61 -18.99 16.48
CA ALA A 21 -3.23 -17.78 16.98
C ALA A 21 -4.77 -17.90 17.03
N ASP A 22 -5.37 -18.59 16.05
CA ASP A 22 -6.81 -18.82 16.00
C ASP A 22 -7.27 -19.77 17.12
N GLU A 23 -6.49 -20.79 17.44
CA GLU A 23 -6.78 -21.70 18.55
C GLU A 23 -6.79 -20.94 19.89
N TYR A 24 -5.70 -20.23 20.21
CA TYR A 24 -5.63 -19.41 21.42
C TYR A 24 -6.67 -18.28 21.43
N GLY A 25 -6.96 -17.70 20.28
CA GLY A 25 -7.98 -16.66 20.13
C GLY A 25 -9.37 -17.20 20.48
N ARG A 26 -9.74 -18.39 20.04
CA ARG A 26 -11.03 -19.04 20.40
C ARG A 26 -11.12 -19.35 21.88
N GLU A 27 -10.07 -19.95 22.46
CA GLU A 27 -10.04 -20.24 23.90
C GLU A 27 -10.19 -18.99 24.75
N ASN A 28 -9.52 -17.89 24.34
CA ASN A 28 -9.62 -16.62 25.06
C ASN A 28 -11.00 -15.98 24.88
N LEU A 29 -11.60 -16.06 23.71
CA LEU A 29 -12.94 -15.54 23.47
C LEU A 29 -13.98 -16.25 24.37
N GLU A 30 -13.90 -17.59 24.49
CA GLU A 30 -14.78 -18.35 25.37
C GLU A 30 -14.55 -18.02 26.86
N ARG A 31 -13.29 -17.81 27.26
CA ARG A 31 -12.92 -17.63 28.66
C ARG A 31 -13.07 -16.18 29.16
N PHE A 32 -12.82 -15.21 28.28
CA PHE A 32 -12.66 -13.80 28.64
C PHE A 32 -13.54 -12.85 27.83
N GLY A 33 -14.27 -13.34 26.83
CA GLY A 33 -15.11 -12.50 25.96
C GLY A 33 -14.32 -11.67 24.94
N THR A 34 -13.03 -11.94 24.76
CA THR A 34 -12.17 -11.29 23.76
C THR A 34 -11.08 -12.23 23.29
N ARG A 35 -10.71 -12.18 22.01
CA ARG A 35 -9.71 -13.09 21.41
C ARG A 35 -8.31 -12.87 21.97
N ARG A 36 -7.89 -11.64 22.22
CA ARG A 36 -6.57 -11.22 22.70
C ARG A 36 -5.39 -11.48 21.76
N PHE A 37 -5.47 -12.51 20.91
CA PHE A 37 -4.44 -12.86 19.93
C PHE A 37 -4.99 -12.67 18.53
N PHE A 38 -4.29 -11.85 17.76
CA PHE A 38 -4.60 -11.56 16.37
C PHE A 38 -3.33 -11.64 15.54
N CYS A 39 -3.42 -12.16 14.34
CA CYS A 39 -2.34 -12.09 13.37
C CYS A 39 -2.45 -10.80 12.56
N ALA A 40 -1.30 -10.20 12.26
CA ALA A 40 -1.25 -9.10 11.29
C ALA A 40 -1.72 -9.58 9.90
N ASP A 41 -2.33 -8.67 9.14
CA ASP A 41 -2.88 -8.93 7.81
C ASP A 41 -1.82 -9.50 6.86
N GLU A 42 -0.55 -9.12 7.02
CA GLU A 42 0.57 -9.64 6.25
C GLU A 42 0.68 -11.16 6.33
N LEU A 43 0.39 -11.78 7.48
CA LEU A 43 0.43 -13.24 7.61
C LEU A 43 -0.65 -13.91 6.75
N TYR A 44 -1.87 -13.34 6.71
CA TYR A 44 -2.94 -13.83 5.85
C TYR A 44 -2.59 -13.70 4.37
N LEU A 45 -2.04 -12.53 3.96
CA LEU A 45 -1.58 -12.33 2.58
C LEU A 45 -0.49 -13.35 2.22
N LYS A 46 0.49 -13.53 3.10
CA LYS A 46 1.63 -14.44 2.89
C LYS A 46 1.20 -15.90 2.84
N ALA A 47 0.25 -16.30 3.67
CA ALA A 47 -0.33 -17.64 3.66
C ALA A 47 -1.30 -17.90 2.49
N GLY A 48 -1.66 -16.86 1.71
CA GLY A 48 -2.69 -16.94 0.68
C GLY A 48 -4.09 -17.20 1.25
N ARG A 49 -4.32 -16.87 2.53
CA ARG A 49 -5.61 -17.03 3.21
C ARG A 49 -6.49 -15.78 3.05
N ALA A 50 -7.80 -16.00 3.06
CA ALA A 50 -8.74 -14.89 3.13
C ALA A 50 -8.60 -14.15 4.48
N LEU A 51 -8.75 -12.84 4.46
CA LEU A 51 -8.83 -12.05 5.68
C LEU A 51 -10.06 -12.47 6.49
N PRO A 52 -9.96 -12.58 7.82
CA PRO A 52 -11.11 -12.83 8.67
C PRO A 52 -12.26 -11.83 8.45
N PRO A 53 -13.50 -12.17 8.80
CA PRO A 53 -14.60 -11.23 8.73
C PRO A 53 -14.43 -10.10 9.77
N GLU A 54 -15.22 -9.03 9.63
CA GLU A 54 -15.08 -7.81 10.44
C GLU A 54 -15.24 -8.10 11.94
N GLU A 55 -16.20 -8.94 12.30
CA GLU A 55 -16.51 -9.32 13.68
C GLU A 55 -15.35 -10.03 14.38
N PHE A 56 -14.43 -10.62 13.60
CA PHE A 56 -13.23 -11.26 14.13
C PHE A 56 -12.30 -10.26 14.81
N TYR A 57 -12.22 -9.04 14.31
CA TYR A 57 -11.28 -8.01 14.76
C TYR A 57 -11.83 -7.18 15.94
N GLU A 58 -13.03 -7.51 16.42
CA GLU A 58 -13.69 -6.80 17.51
C GLU A 58 -13.82 -5.29 17.18
N GLU A 59 -13.20 -4.40 17.97
CA GLU A 59 -13.22 -2.95 17.74
C GLU A 59 -12.00 -2.44 16.94
N PHE A 60 -11.28 -3.30 16.24
CA PHE A 60 -10.07 -2.93 15.47
C PHE A 60 -9.00 -2.21 16.31
N THR A 61 -8.79 -2.65 17.53
CA THR A 61 -7.93 -1.97 18.52
C THR A 61 -6.43 -1.99 18.17
N GLN A 62 -6.01 -2.71 17.13
CA GLN A 62 -4.60 -2.91 16.76
C GLN A 62 -4.29 -2.56 15.29
N LEU A 63 -5.01 -1.61 14.71
CA LEU A 63 -4.80 -1.18 13.33
C LEU A 63 -3.36 -0.74 13.05
N GLU A 64 -2.75 -0.01 13.99
CA GLU A 64 -1.36 0.45 13.85
C GLU A 64 -0.34 -0.69 13.82
N ASN A 65 -0.71 -1.86 14.32
CA ASN A 65 0.09 -3.08 14.23
C ASN A 65 -0.20 -3.90 12.96
N GLY A 66 -0.98 -3.35 12.02
CA GLY A 66 -1.36 -4.03 10.78
C GLY A 66 -2.38 -5.15 10.99
N VAL A 67 -3.17 -5.10 12.06
CA VAL A 67 -4.21 -6.10 12.38
C VAL A 67 -5.57 -5.57 11.96
N GLY A 68 -6.19 -6.19 10.94
CA GLY A 68 -7.51 -5.84 10.45
C GLY A 68 -7.57 -4.57 9.58
N MET A 69 -6.45 -3.95 9.28
CA MET A 69 -6.39 -2.74 8.45
C MET A 69 -6.96 -2.98 7.05
N LEU A 70 -6.55 -4.07 6.40
CA LEU A 70 -7.06 -4.41 5.08
C LEU A 70 -8.54 -4.82 5.10
N ARG A 71 -9.00 -5.46 6.19
CA ARG A 71 -10.42 -5.77 6.35
C ARG A 71 -11.25 -4.48 6.49
N LEU A 72 -10.82 -3.55 7.35
CA LEU A 72 -11.50 -2.28 7.54
C LEU A 72 -11.55 -1.51 6.21
N GLN A 73 -10.42 -1.35 5.53
CA GLN A 73 -10.35 -0.70 4.22
C GLN A 73 -11.29 -1.34 3.20
N GLN A 74 -11.39 -2.68 3.18
CA GLN A 74 -12.33 -3.37 2.28
C GLN A 74 -13.79 -3.09 2.61
N THR A 75 -14.15 -3.03 3.91
CA THR A 75 -15.51 -2.73 4.37
C THR A 75 -15.89 -1.30 4.02
N GLU A 76 -15.02 -0.35 4.33
CA GLU A 76 -15.19 1.08 4.00
C GLU A 76 -15.32 1.29 2.49
N PHE A 77 -14.43 0.67 1.70
CA PHE A 77 -14.48 0.74 0.24
C PHE A 77 -15.81 0.24 -0.31
N ARG A 78 -16.33 -0.88 0.18
CA ARG A 78 -17.63 -1.40 -0.24
C ARG A 78 -18.79 -0.48 0.16
N SER A 79 -18.69 0.14 1.34
CA SER A 79 -19.68 1.10 1.81
C SER A 79 -19.68 2.35 0.92
N ALA A 80 -18.49 2.93 0.67
CA ALA A 80 -18.33 4.06 -0.25
C ALA A 80 -18.84 3.72 -1.66
N LEU A 81 -18.44 2.57 -2.19
CA LEU A 81 -18.86 2.10 -3.50
C LEU A 81 -20.37 1.94 -3.60
N SER A 82 -21.04 1.49 -2.54
CA SER A 82 -22.50 1.33 -2.53
C SER A 82 -23.24 2.65 -2.74
N LEU A 83 -22.67 3.74 -2.22
CA LEU A 83 -23.24 5.09 -2.22
C LEU A 83 -22.71 5.97 -3.36
N SER A 84 -21.65 5.52 -4.07
CA SER A 84 -21.00 6.33 -5.09
C SER A 84 -21.88 6.57 -6.32
N ASP A 85 -21.72 7.76 -6.89
CA ASP A 85 -22.12 8.06 -8.25
C ASP A 85 -21.22 7.37 -9.27
N PRO A 86 -21.58 7.31 -10.57
CA PRO A 86 -20.70 6.79 -11.60
C PRO A 86 -19.34 7.52 -11.63
N PRO A 87 -18.22 6.79 -11.92
CA PRO A 87 -16.90 7.39 -12.00
C PRO A 87 -16.78 8.41 -13.14
N ASP A 88 -15.77 9.27 -13.05
CA ASP A 88 -15.46 10.28 -14.07
C ASP A 88 -15.06 9.69 -15.44
N GLY A 89 -14.77 8.39 -15.49
CA GLY A 89 -14.36 7.67 -16.70
C GLY A 89 -12.91 7.95 -17.14
N VAL A 90 -12.16 8.71 -16.35
CA VAL A 90 -10.75 9.04 -16.64
C VAL A 90 -9.86 7.85 -16.30
N PRO A 91 -9.01 7.39 -17.23
CA PRO A 91 -8.08 6.29 -16.97
C PRO A 91 -7.08 6.64 -15.86
N PHE A 92 -6.79 5.70 -15.00
CA PHE A 92 -5.83 5.87 -13.91
C PHE A 92 -5.01 4.60 -13.63
N SER A 93 -3.93 4.77 -12.91
CA SER A 93 -3.17 3.65 -12.36
C SER A 93 -3.00 3.78 -10.86
N MET A 94 -2.80 2.66 -10.20
CA MET A 94 -2.38 2.56 -8.80
C MET A 94 -1.03 1.88 -8.72
N ALA A 95 -0.14 2.38 -7.88
CA ALA A 95 1.13 1.71 -7.58
C ALA A 95 1.21 1.32 -6.11
N ALA A 96 1.61 0.10 -5.84
CA ALA A 96 1.72 -0.45 -4.50
C ALA A 96 2.87 -1.44 -4.40
N GLY A 97 3.36 -1.69 -3.18
CA GLY A 97 4.30 -2.78 -2.94
C GLY A 97 3.69 -4.14 -3.32
N VAL A 98 4.56 -5.10 -3.61
CA VAL A 98 4.18 -6.43 -4.13
C VAL A 98 3.13 -7.13 -3.27
N SER A 99 3.16 -6.96 -1.94
CA SER A 99 2.19 -7.60 -1.05
C SER A 99 0.81 -6.95 -1.08
N ALA A 100 0.71 -5.63 -1.34
CA ALA A 100 -0.56 -4.91 -1.34
C ALA A 100 -1.24 -4.90 -2.72
N ALA A 101 -0.49 -5.01 -3.81
CA ALA A 101 -1.02 -4.94 -5.16
C ALA A 101 -2.16 -5.93 -5.44
N PRO A 102 -2.10 -7.23 -5.04
CA PRO A 102 -3.21 -8.15 -5.23
C PRO A 102 -4.48 -7.79 -4.46
N PHE A 103 -4.36 -7.10 -3.33
CA PHE A 103 -5.49 -6.60 -2.57
C PHE A 103 -6.17 -5.44 -3.29
N LEU A 104 -5.39 -4.47 -3.80
CA LEU A 104 -5.92 -3.35 -4.58
C LEU A 104 -6.57 -3.82 -5.89
N GLU A 105 -6.01 -4.83 -6.54
CA GLU A 105 -6.63 -5.43 -7.74
C GLU A 105 -8.01 -6.03 -7.43
N LYS A 106 -8.18 -6.68 -6.28
CA LYS A 106 -9.50 -7.17 -5.84
C LYS A 106 -10.50 -6.04 -5.60
N LEU A 107 -10.08 -4.92 -5.02
CA LEU A 107 -10.94 -3.75 -4.83
C LEU A 107 -11.32 -3.13 -6.18
N LEU A 108 -10.37 -3.01 -7.09
CA LEU A 108 -10.62 -2.53 -8.46
C LEU A 108 -11.59 -3.45 -9.21
N CYS A 109 -11.43 -4.77 -9.10
CA CYS A 109 -12.38 -5.73 -9.66
C CYS A 109 -13.80 -5.54 -9.06
N THR A 110 -13.90 -5.37 -7.74
CA THR A 110 -15.19 -5.10 -7.07
C THR A 110 -15.83 -3.81 -7.59
N ALA A 111 -15.05 -2.76 -7.82
CA ALA A 111 -15.56 -1.52 -8.40
C ALA A 111 -16.05 -1.73 -9.84
N ARG A 112 -15.33 -2.51 -10.65
CA ARG A 112 -15.71 -2.86 -12.03
C ARG A 112 -16.99 -3.70 -12.11
N GLU A 113 -17.29 -4.52 -11.09
CA GLU A 113 -18.55 -5.26 -11.03
C GLU A 113 -19.76 -4.32 -10.96
N LYS A 114 -19.63 -3.17 -10.28
CA LYS A 114 -20.67 -2.13 -10.23
C LYS A 114 -20.62 -1.21 -11.46
N TYR A 115 -19.42 -0.80 -11.88
CA TYR A 115 -19.21 0.16 -12.96
C TYR A 115 -18.16 -0.37 -13.95
N ALA A 116 -18.60 -1.05 -14.99
CA ALA A 116 -17.72 -1.65 -16.01
C ALA A 116 -16.88 -0.63 -16.81
N THR A 117 -17.20 0.66 -16.68
CA THR A 117 -16.49 1.76 -17.35
C THR A 117 -15.20 2.18 -16.65
N ILE A 118 -14.90 1.66 -15.47
CA ILE A 118 -13.68 2.00 -14.72
C ILE A 118 -12.44 1.50 -15.47
N GLN A 119 -11.59 2.43 -15.85
CA GLN A 119 -10.33 2.20 -16.55
C GLN A 119 -9.15 2.37 -15.60
N GLY A 120 -8.99 1.44 -14.67
CA GLY A 120 -7.89 1.44 -13.70
C GLY A 120 -6.89 0.31 -13.99
N HIS A 121 -5.65 0.47 -13.53
CA HIS A 121 -4.61 -0.57 -13.54
C HIS A 121 -3.82 -0.54 -12.24
N VAL A 122 -3.38 -1.71 -11.74
CA VAL A 122 -2.54 -1.81 -10.55
C VAL A 122 -1.15 -2.28 -10.95
N TYR A 123 -0.13 -1.52 -10.56
CA TYR A 123 1.27 -1.89 -10.73
C TYR A 123 1.87 -2.31 -9.39
N ALA A 124 2.38 -3.53 -9.33
CA ALA A 124 3.19 -3.99 -8.22
C ALA A 124 4.63 -3.49 -8.39
N ILE A 125 5.15 -2.80 -7.39
CA ILE A 125 6.49 -2.23 -7.37
C ILE A 125 7.38 -3.09 -6.46
N GLU A 126 8.45 -3.62 -7.02
CA GLU A 126 9.50 -4.30 -6.26
C GLU A 126 10.41 -3.28 -5.59
N ASN A 127 10.87 -3.59 -4.38
CA ASN A 127 11.81 -2.73 -3.66
C ASN A 127 13.24 -3.15 -4.02
N ASP A 128 13.85 -2.47 -4.97
CA ASP A 128 15.25 -2.69 -5.36
C ASP A 128 16.21 -1.88 -4.47
N PHE A 129 15.74 -0.77 -3.87
CA PHE A 129 16.56 0.11 -3.04
C PHE A 129 16.92 -0.54 -1.69
N PHE A 130 15.94 -1.01 -0.93
CA PHE A 130 16.17 -1.68 0.36
C PHE A 130 16.29 -3.20 0.24
N GLY A 131 15.99 -3.75 -0.92
CA GLY A 131 16.05 -5.18 -1.22
C GLY A 131 14.67 -5.82 -1.38
N ARG A 132 14.58 -6.77 -2.30
CA ARG A 132 13.32 -7.43 -2.74
C ARG A 132 12.61 -8.28 -1.68
N SER A 133 13.24 -8.50 -0.52
CA SER A 133 12.57 -9.10 0.63
C SER A 133 11.58 -8.14 1.31
N ILE A 134 11.70 -6.84 1.03
CA ILE A 134 10.81 -5.78 1.49
C ILE A 134 9.74 -5.58 0.42
N ASN A 135 8.48 -5.77 0.79
CA ASN A 135 7.36 -5.84 -0.16
C ASN A 135 6.18 -4.93 0.22
N VAL A 136 6.34 -4.11 1.26
CA VAL A 136 5.33 -3.16 1.74
C VAL A 136 5.35 -1.86 0.96
N SER A 137 4.20 -1.24 0.75
CA SER A 137 4.07 0.01 -0.02
C SER A 137 4.83 1.18 0.61
N GLY A 138 4.77 1.34 1.94
CA GLY A 138 5.38 2.48 2.64
C GLY A 138 6.92 2.55 2.58
N LEU A 139 7.59 1.55 2.04
CA LEU A 139 9.05 1.53 1.85
C LEU A 139 9.46 1.59 0.37
N ILE A 140 8.52 1.79 -0.56
CA ILE A 140 8.82 2.05 -1.96
C ILE A 140 9.43 3.44 -2.09
N THR A 141 10.55 3.52 -2.80
CA THR A 141 11.27 4.77 -3.05
C THR A 141 10.84 5.41 -4.37
N GLY A 142 11.10 6.71 -4.51
CA GLY A 142 10.82 7.43 -5.74
C GLY A 142 11.57 6.87 -6.93
N GLN A 143 12.83 6.44 -6.75
CA GLN A 143 13.62 5.82 -7.82
C GLN A 143 13.05 4.46 -8.25
N ASP A 144 12.60 3.62 -7.32
CA ASP A 144 11.98 2.34 -7.66
C ASP A 144 10.66 2.55 -8.42
N LEU A 145 9.84 3.50 -7.97
CA LEU A 145 8.59 3.88 -8.62
C LEU A 145 8.86 4.36 -10.06
N ILE A 146 9.75 5.31 -10.24
CA ILE A 146 10.09 5.88 -11.55
C ILE A 146 10.70 4.82 -12.48
N ALA A 147 11.64 4.03 -11.99
CA ALA A 147 12.33 3.04 -12.81
C ALA A 147 11.38 1.98 -13.36
N GLN A 148 10.41 1.54 -12.55
CA GLN A 148 9.53 0.44 -12.92
C GLN A 148 8.26 0.90 -13.67
N LEU A 149 7.88 2.19 -13.54
CA LEU A 149 6.70 2.74 -14.22
C LEU A 149 7.03 3.51 -15.50
N ARG A 150 8.29 3.90 -15.72
CA ARG A 150 8.70 4.62 -16.92
C ARG A 150 8.31 3.85 -18.20
N GLY A 151 7.56 4.50 -19.08
CA GLY A 151 7.08 3.94 -20.34
C GLY A 151 5.91 2.97 -20.22
N LYS A 152 5.32 2.84 -19.01
CA LYS A 152 4.05 2.15 -18.83
C LYS A 152 2.89 3.08 -19.17
N ASP A 153 1.75 2.49 -19.52
CA ASP A 153 0.50 3.24 -19.65
C ASP A 153 -0.08 3.50 -18.25
N LEU A 154 0.05 4.73 -17.77
CA LEU A 154 -0.41 5.13 -16.45
C LEU A 154 -1.79 5.79 -16.47
N GLY A 155 -2.38 6.00 -17.65
CA GLY A 155 -3.57 6.82 -17.79
C GLY A 155 -3.29 8.29 -17.50
N GLU A 156 -4.28 9.01 -16.98
CA GLU A 156 -4.22 10.45 -16.71
C GLU A 156 -3.74 10.80 -15.29
N ARG A 157 -3.65 9.81 -14.41
CA ARG A 157 -3.24 9.99 -13.00
C ARG A 157 -2.71 8.69 -12.39
N LEU A 158 -1.77 8.85 -11.45
CA LEU A 158 -1.23 7.75 -10.66
C LEU A 158 -1.62 7.94 -9.19
N LEU A 159 -2.26 6.92 -8.61
CA LEU A 159 -2.61 6.88 -7.20
C LEU A 159 -1.56 6.03 -6.46
N ILE A 160 -1.05 6.55 -5.35
CA ILE A 160 -0.13 5.85 -4.46
C ILE A 160 -0.67 5.91 -3.02
N SER A 161 -0.22 5.02 -2.14
CA SER A 161 -0.54 5.17 -0.71
C SER A 161 0.17 6.39 -0.14
N SER A 162 -0.52 7.21 0.67
CA SER A 162 0.07 8.35 1.38
C SER A 162 1.27 7.96 2.24
N ASN A 163 1.35 6.70 2.69
CA ASN A 163 2.48 6.14 3.44
C ASN A 163 3.77 6.01 2.61
N MET A 164 3.74 6.18 1.28
CA MET A 164 4.96 6.16 0.45
C MET A 164 5.76 7.45 0.54
N VAL A 165 5.14 8.52 1.00
CA VAL A 165 5.75 9.84 1.13
C VAL A 165 5.71 10.33 2.58
N ARG A 166 6.67 11.17 2.96
CA ARG A 166 6.65 11.86 4.25
C ARG A 166 5.49 12.85 4.29
N HIS A 167 4.71 12.82 5.35
CA HIS A 167 3.46 13.58 5.44
C HIS A 167 3.62 15.10 5.20
N ASP A 168 4.66 15.69 5.79
CA ASP A 168 4.84 17.15 5.75
C ASP A 168 5.61 17.64 4.51
N GLU A 169 6.46 16.79 3.93
CA GLU A 169 7.39 17.15 2.86
C GLU A 169 6.95 16.60 1.51
N LEU A 170 6.10 15.59 1.48
CA LEU A 170 5.67 14.86 0.29
C LEU A 170 6.85 14.31 -0.53
N ASP A 171 7.91 13.90 0.17
CA ASP A 171 9.09 13.29 -0.39
C ASP A 171 9.10 11.79 -0.13
N PHE A 172 9.58 11.02 -1.08
CA PHE A 172 9.88 9.62 -0.89
C PHE A 172 11.07 9.45 0.07
N LEU A 173 11.31 8.22 0.56
CA LEU A 173 12.40 7.94 1.50
C LEU A 173 13.82 8.16 0.95
N ASP A 174 13.95 8.27 -0.36
CA ASP A 174 15.18 8.57 -1.10
C ASP A 174 15.29 10.04 -1.51
N ASP A 175 14.52 10.93 -0.84
CA ASP A 175 14.48 12.37 -1.02
C ASP A 175 14.04 12.84 -2.44
N ILE A 176 13.51 11.93 -3.27
CA ILE A 176 12.82 12.30 -4.50
C ILE A 176 11.48 12.92 -4.13
N THR A 177 11.20 14.11 -4.65
CA THR A 177 9.93 14.77 -4.37
C THR A 177 8.80 14.21 -5.21
N LEU A 178 7.56 14.42 -4.75
CA LEU A 178 6.37 14.02 -5.49
C LEU A 178 6.32 14.70 -6.88
N GLU A 179 6.73 15.98 -6.96
CA GLU A 179 6.80 16.70 -8.24
C GLU A 179 7.84 16.13 -9.19
N GLN A 180 9.03 15.77 -8.67
CA GLN A 180 10.08 15.15 -9.48
C GLN A 180 9.63 13.81 -10.04
N ALA A 181 8.98 12.97 -9.22
CA ALA A 181 8.43 11.71 -9.65
C ALA A 181 7.30 11.90 -10.70
N SER A 182 6.39 12.84 -10.46
CA SER A 182 5.31 13.20 -11.39
C SER A 182 5.87 13.68 -12.73
N ALA A 183 6.85 14.60 -12.71
CA ALA A 183 7.51 15.07 -13.93
C ALA A 183 8.24 13.95 -14.68
N ALA A 184 8.90 13.03 -13.97
CA ALA A 184 9.62 11.91 -14.57
C ALA A 184 8.71 10.87 -15.23
N LEU A 185 7.49 10.70 -14.70
CA LEU A 185 6.47 9.77 -15.19
C LEU A 185 5.49 10.43 -16.19
N GLY A 186 5.41 11.76 -16.21
CA GLY A 186 4.55 12.52 -17.11
C GLY A 186 3.07 12.51 -16.73
N VAL A 187 2.73 12.10 -15.50
CA VAL A 187 1.37 12.09 -14.96
C VAL A 187 1.34 12.65 -13.54
N PRO A 188 0.27 13.34 -13.12
CA PRO A 188 0.12 13.74 -11.72
C PRO A 188 0.02 12.51 -10.80
N ILE A 189 0.67 12.61 -9.63
CA ILE A 189 0.68 11.58 -8.61
C ILE A 189 -0.12 12.07 -7.40
N TYR A 190 -1.04 11.25 -6.93
CA TYR A 190 -1.90 11.55 -5.80
C TYR A 190 -1.67 10.55 -4.67
N PRO A 191 -1.10 11.00 -3.53
CA PRO A 191 -1.07 10.21 -2.31
C PRO A 191 -2.50 10.08 -1.76
N VAL A 192 -2.96 8.85 -1.61
CA VAL A 192 -4.31 8.50 -1.13
C VAL A 192 -4.18 7.85 0.23
N ASP A 193 -4.97 8.27 1.18
CA ASP A 193 -4.98 7.70 2.51
C ASP A 193 -5.36 6.21 2.50
N ALA A 194 -4.86 5.48 3.48
CA ALA A 194 -5.05 4.04 3.57
C ALA A 194 -6.42 3.68 4.16
N ASP A 195 -7.46 4.42 3.80
CA ASP A 195 -8.85 4.11 4.11
C ASP A 195 -9.67 3.81 2.85
N GLY A 196 -10.78 3.11 3.02
CA GLY A 196 -11.58 2.63 1.90
C GLY A 196 -12.40 3.72 1.22
N PHE A 197 -12.79 4.78 1.94
CA PHE A 197 -13.56 5.90 1.39
C PHE A 197 -12.66 6.73 0.48
N ALA A 198 -11.49 7.17 0.97
CA ALA A 198 -10.53 7.93 0.19
C ALA A 198 -10.08 7.19 -1.06
N LEU A 199 -9.86 5.87 -0.96
CA LEU A 199 -9.48 5.05 -2.11
C LEU A 199 -10.61 4.96 -3.15
N CYS A 200 -11.87 4.78 -2.72
CA CYS A 200 -13.03 4.77 -3.60
C CYS A 200 -13.16 6.12 -4.32
N ASP A 201 -13.11 7.21 -3.57
CA ASP A 201 -13.21 8.58 -4.07
C ASP A 201 -12.13 8.85 -5.13
N ALA A 202 -10.87 8.49 -4.84
CA ALA A 202 -9.76 8.69 -5.78
C ALA A 202 -9.92 7.87 -7.07
N MET A 203 -10.39 6.62 -6.98
CA MET A 203 -10.70 5.80 -8.16
C MET A 203 -11.81 6.42 -9.03
N PHE A 204 -12.72 7.18 -8.41
CA PHE A 204 -13.90 7.78 -9.06
C PHE A 204 -13.68 9.22 -9.52
N GLY A 205 -12.49 9.79 -9.27
CA GLY A 205 -12.10 11.11 -9.73
C GLY A 205 -12.23 12.22 -8.68
N ILE A 206 -12.63 11.87 -7.47
CA ILE A 206 -12.61 12.77 -6.31
C ILE A 206 -11.23 12.65 -5.67
N LEU A 207 -10.31 13.52 -6.11
CA LEU A 207 -8.90 13.43 -5.76
C LEU A 207 -8.57 14.23 -4.49
N PRO A 208 -7.61 13.76 -3.66
CA PRO A 208 -7.15 14.52 -2.52
C PRO A 208 -6.48 15.81 -2.96
N GLU A 209 -6.62 16.87 -2.16
CA GLU A 209 -5.84 18.09 -2.35
C GLU A 209 -4.38 17.82 -1.98
N VAL A 210 -3.47 18.05 -2.92
CA VAL A 210 -2.03 17.91 -2.70
C VAL A 210 -1.45 19.29 -2.43
N HIS A 211 -1.16 19.60 -1.17
CA HIS A 211 -0.53 20.84 -0.75
C HIS A 211 0.99 20.64 -0.76
N LEU A 212 1.62 21.07 -1.85
CA LEU A 212 3.08 21.00 -1.95
C LEU A 212 3.72 22.00 -0.98
N PRO A 213 4.75 21.61 -0.22
CA PRO A 213 5.44 22.50 0.67
C PRO A 213 6.10 23.64 -0.11
N ASP A 214 6.03 24.88 0.42
CA ASP A 214 6.78 26.01 -0.13
C ASP A 214 8.27 25.82 0.16
N ARG A 215 8.97 25.24 -0.79
CA ARG A 215 10.41 24.95 -0.68
C ARG A 215 11.28 26.20 -0.89
N GLY A 216 10.69 27.42 -0.91
CA GLY A 216 11.39 28.67 -1.17
C GLY A 216 12.37 28.56 -2.34
N SER A 217 12.57 29.56 -3.14
CA SER A 217 13.54 29.59 -4.26
C SER A 217 15.00 29.56 -3.78
N GLY A 218 15.33 28.65 -2.87
CA GLY A 218 16.67 28.42 -2.34
C GLY A 218 17.42 27.43 -3.22
N SER A 219 18.33 27.97 -3.99
CA SER A 219 19.47 27.37 -4.72
C SER A 219 19.34 25.89 -5.10
N THR A 220 19.20 25.70 -6.41
CA THR A 220 19.60 24.45 -7.09
C THR A 220 21.12 24.26 -7.02
N ASP A 221 21.68 24.12 -5.84
CA ASP A 221 23.05 23.64 -5.70
C ASP A 221 22.98 22.11 -5.60
N GLY A 222 23.41 21.51 -6.68
CA GLY A 222 23.66 20.11 -6.95
C GLY A 222 23.76 19.19 -5.74
N ALA A 223 22.65 18.62 -5.35
CA ALA A 223 22.69 17.36 -4.64
C ALA A 223 23.23 16.32 -5.63
N GLU A 224 24.51 16.01 -5.52
CA GLU A 224 25.06 14.80 -6.10
C GLU A 224 24.25 13.63 -5.52
N TYR A 225 23.39 13.06 -6.37
CA TYR A 225 22.66 11.85 -6.03
C TYR A 225 23.68 10.80 -5.60
N TYR A 226 23.65 10.42 -4.34
CA TYR A 226 24.35 9.24 -3.86
C TYR A 226 23.79 8.05 -4.63
N LYS A 227 24.50 7.69 -5.71
CA LYS A 227 24.29 6.43 -6.42
C LYS A 227 24.77 5.32 -5.49
N TYR A 228 23.87 4.81 -4.67
CA TYR A 228 24.12 3.54 -4.00
C TYR A 228 24.31 2.48 -5.08
N ASN A 229 25.53 1.99 -5.21
CA ASN A 229 25.86 0.89 -6.12
C ASN A 229 26.10 -0.37 -5.27
N PRO A 230 25.12 -1.30 -5.20
CA PRO A 230 25.22 -2.50 -4.37
C PRO A 230 26.30 -3.50 -4.84
N HIS A 231 27.01 -3.22 -5.94
CA HIS A 231 28.02 -4.10 -6.53
C HIS A 231 29.46 -3.63 -6.34
N LYS A 232 29.73 -2.71 -5.42
CA LYS A 232 31.09 -2.28 -5.05
C LYS A 232 31.47 -2.72 -3.65
N GLU A 233 31.46 -4.01 -3.37
CA GLU A 233 32.34 -4.63 -2.38
C GLU A 233 32.83 -5.94 -2.97
N GLY A 234 34.07 -5.87 -3.51
CA GLY A 234 34.87 -7.01 -3.87
C GLY A 234 35.63 -7.53 -2.64
#